data_ff4df6df27e5d6f3b9ec6071947b4b70
#
_entry.id   ff4df6df27e5d6f3b9ec6071947b4b70
#
_cell.length_a   1.000
_cell.length_b   1.000
_cell.length_c   1.000
_cell.angle_alpha   90.00
_cell.angle_beta   90.00
_cell.angle_gamma   90.00
#
_symmetry.space_group_name_H-M   'P 1'
#
loop_
_entity.id
_entity.type
_entity.pdbx_description
1 polymer ?
#
loop_
_entity_poly.entity_id
_entity_poly.type
_entity_poly.pdbx_seq_one_letter_code
_entity_poly.pdbx_strand_id
1 'polypeptide(L)'
;MHVTLVEINVKQDKLDKFLDVFRFNHLGSIQEEGNLRFDVLRDENIPTRFYIYEAYVDEKAADAHKKTPHYLKCVEELESLISEPRKKTSFIGVMPEVK
;
A
#
# COMPACT_ATOMS: atom_id res chain seq x y z
N MET A 1 -12.15 -6.59 10.21
CA MET A 1 -10.95 -5.89 9.71
C MET A 1 -10.68 -6.33 8.28
N HIS A 2 -10.47 -5.36 7.41
CA HIS A 2 -10.15 -5.62 6.00
C HIS A 2 -8.65 -5.45 5.79
N VAL A 3 -7.99 -6.45 5.22
CA VAL A 3 -6.54 -6.44 5.01
C VAL A 3 -6.23 -6.67 3.54
N THR A 4 -5.27 -5.92 3.02
CA THR A 4 -4.78 -6.09 1.66
C THR A 4 -3.26 -6.21 1.68
N LEU A 5 -2.74 -7.17 0.93
CA LEU A 5 -1.31 -7.31 0.70
C LEU A 5 -1.06 -7.08 -0.80
N VAL A 6 -0.21 -6.10 -1.11
CA VAL A 6 0.08 -5.73 -2.50
C VAL A 6 1.56 -5.99 -2.77
N GLU A 7 1.86 -6.86 -3.73
CA GLU A 7 3.23 -7.07 -4.19
C GLU A 7 3.53 -6.09 -5.33
N ILE A 8 4.61 -5.34 -5.19
CA ILE A 8 5.03 -4.34 -6.17
C ILE A 8 6.48 -4.60 -6.56
N ASN A 9 6.72 -4.77 -7.86
CA ASN A 9 8.07 -4.93 -8.41
C ASN A 9 8.46 -3.64 -9.11
N VAL A 10 9.52 -2.99 -8.63
CA VAL A 10 9.94 -1.66 -9.05
C VAL A 10 11.10 -1.76 -10.03
N LYS A 11 11.13 -0.87 -11.01
CA LYS A 11 12.26 -0.77 -11.94
C LYS A 11 13.51 -0.42 -11.16
N GLN A 12 14.64 -1.07 -11.49
CA GLN A 12 15.89 -0.93 -10.77
C GLN A 12 16.35 0.54 -10.63
N ASP A 13 16.17 1.35 -11.65
CA ASP A 13 16.57 2.75 -11.67
C ASP A 13 15.53 3.71 -11.10
N LYS A 14 14.42 3.20 -10.56
CA LYS A 14 13.30 4.00 -10.04
C LYS A 14 13.05 3.82 -8.55
N LEU A 15 13.97 3.17 -7.84
CA LEU A 15 13.79 2.86 -6.41
C LEU A 15 13.60 4.12 -5.55
N ASP A 16 14.44 5.15 -5.76
CA ASP A 16 14.36 6.37 -4.96
C ASP A 16 13.02 7.08 -5.17
N LYS A 17 12.58 7.18 -6.41
CA LYS A 17 11.29 7.80 -6.74
C LYS A 17 10.14 7.00 -6.15
N PHE A 18 10.21 5.66 -6.22
CA PHE A 18 9.20 4.80 -5.62
C PHE A 18 9.07 5.05 -4.11
N LEU A 19 10.20 5.13 -3.42
CA LEU A 19 10.20 5.37 -1.97
C LEU A 19 9.59 6.73 -1.62
N ASP A 20 9.87 7.77 -2.42
CA ASP A 20 9.27 9.09 -2.21
C ASP A 20 7.76 9.06 -2.42
N VAL A 21 7.31 8.39 -3.49
CA VAL A 21 5.88 8.27 -3.81
C VAL A 21 5.14 7.54 -2.68
N PHE A 22 5.71 6.43 -2.21
CA PHE A 22 5.07 5.65 -1.15
C PHE A 22 5.20 6.27 0.23
N ARG A 23 6.24 7.06 0.47
CA ARG A 23 6.31 7.82 1.73
C ARG A 23 5.15 8.80 1.82
N PHE A 24 4.84 9.49 0.72
CA PHE A 24 3.71 10.40 0.68
C PHE A 24 2.39 9.69 0.92
N ASN A 25 2.16 8.56 0.24
CA ASN A 25 0.96 7.76 0.42
C ASN A 25 0.86 7.20 1.85
N HIS A 26 1.97 6.69 2.38
CA HIS A 26 2.04 6.17 3.74
C HIS A 26 1.65 7.24 4.78
N LEU A 27 2.25 8.43 4.68
CA LEU A 27 1.97 9.50 5.63
C LEU A 27 0.50 9.95 5.58
N GLY A 28 -0.10 9.99 4.40
CA GLY A 28 -1.51 10.30 4.26
C GLY A 28 -2.40 9.18 4.78
N SER A 29 -2.03 7.95 4.50
CA SER A 29 -2.84 6.78 4.87
C SER A 29 -2.93 6.57 6.38
N ILE A 30 -1.83 6.74 7.10
CA ILE A 30 -1.84 6.56 8.56
C ILE A 30 -2.65 7.64 9.29
N GLN A 31 -3.04 8.72 8.62
CA GLN A 31 -3.91 9.75 9.16
C GLN A 31 -5.39 9.46 8.91
N GLU A 32 -5.72 8.50 8.09
CA GLU A 32 -7.12 8.13 7.80
C GLU A 32 -7.76 7.51 9.03
N GLU A 33 -8.97 7.92 9.34
CA GLU A 33 -9.67 7.50 10.55
C GLU A 33 -9.81 5.98 10.68
N GLY A 34 -10.08 5.31 9.59
CA GLY A 34 -10.29 3.86 9.60
C GLY A 34 -9.04 3.04 9.34
N ASN A 35 -7.87 3.67 9.20
CA ASN A 35 -6.63 2.96 8.95
C ASN A 35 -6.05 2.39 10.25
N LEU A 36 -5.69 1.10 10.22
CA LEU A 36 -5.05 0.42 11.33
C LEU A 36 -3.54 0.27 11.10
N ARG A 37 -3.15 -0.04 9.85
CA ARG A 37 -1.74 -0.17 9.47
C ARG A 37 -1.58 0.15 7.99
N PHE A 38 -0.44 0.74 7.66
CA PHE A 38 -0.01 0.93 6.28
C PHE A 38 1.50 0.76 6.27
N ASP A 39 1.95 -0.47 6.08
CA ASP A 39 3.37 -0.83 6.14
C ASP A 39 3.94 -0.98 4.74
N VAL A 40 5.10 -0.38 4.52
CA VAL A 40 5.86 -0.55 3.28
C VAL A 40 7.03 -1.46 3.61
N LEU A 41 7.01 -2.66 3.04
CA LEU A 41 7.99 -3.71 3.34
C LEU A 41 8.83 -4.00 2.10
N ARG A 42 10.12 -4.21 2.29
CA ARG A 42 11.01 -4.62 1.20
C ARG A 42 11.33 -6.10 1.36
N ASP A 43 11.31 -6.84 0.24
CA ASP A 43 11.74 -8.24 0.22
C ASP A 43 13.18 -8.32 0.70
N GLU A 44 13.47 -9.27 1.59
CA GLU A 44 14.80 -9.42 2.19
C GLU A 44 15.87 -9.77 1.16
N ASN A 45 15.50 -10.50 0.11
CA ASN A 45 16.41 -11.03 -0.89
C ASN A 45 16.35 -10.33 -2.24
N ILE A 46 15.24 -9.63 -2.54
CA ILE A 46 15.01 -8.98 -3.84
C ILE A 46 14.80 -7.49 -3.59
N PRO A 47 15.86 -6.65 -3.74
CA PRO A 47 15.79 -5.22 -3.38
C PRO A 47 14.75 -4.40 -4.13
N THR A 48 14.28 -4.88 -5.28
CA THR A 48 13.27 -4.18 -6.10
C THR A 48 11.84 -4.62 -5.82
N ARG A 49 11.65 -5.60 -4.93
CA ARG A 49 10.33 -6.12 -4.60
C ARG A 49 9.85 -5.60 -3.26
N PHE A 50 8.66 -5.02 -3.26
CA PHE A 50 8.02 -4.47 -2.07
C PHE A 50 6.66 -5.10 -1.84
N TYR A 51 6.23 -5.09 -0.59
CA TYR A 51 4.90 -5.49 -0.18
C TYR A 51 4.29 -4.38 0.64
N ILE A 52 3.06 -4.02 0.31
CA ILE A 52 2.32 -3.04 1.08
C ILE A 52 1.27 -3.79 1.88
N TYR A 53 1.39 -3.73 3.20
CA TYR A 53 0.44 -4.34 4.11
C TYR A 53 -0.49 -3.25 4.62
N GLU A 54 -1.76 -3.32 4.22
CA GLU A 54 -2.77 -2.31 4.56
C GLU A 54 -3.88 -2.96 5.36
N ALA A 55 -4.20 -2.40 6.52
CA ALA A 55 -5.29 -2.90 7.35
C ALA A 55 -6.23 -1.75 7.71
N TYR A 56 -7.52 -2.00 7.57
CA TYR A 56 -8.59 -1.04 7.83
C TYR A 56 -9.63 -1.68 8.76
N VAL A 57 -10.33 -0.83 9.52
CA VAL A 57 -11.34 -1.30 10.49
C VAL A 57 -12.44 -2.12 9.78
N ASP A 58 -12.79 -1.74 8.54
CA ASP A 58 -13.77 -2.44 7.73
C ASP A 58 -13.54 -2.16 6.23
N GLU A 59 -14.34 -2.80 5.39
CA GLU A 59 -14.25 -2.63 3.94
C GLU A 59 -14.60 -1.21 3.50
N LYS A 60 -15.52 -0.55 4.21
CA LYS A 60 -15.91 0.83 3.91
C LYS A 60 -14.74 1.78 4.08
N ALA A 61 -13.93 1.60 5.13
CA ALA A 61 -12.73 2.41 5.34
C ALA A 61 -11.68 2.14 4.26
N ALA A 62 -11.53 0.87 3.84
CA ALA A 62 -10.63 0.50 2.76
C ALA A 62 -11.06 1.14 1.43
N ASP A 63 -12.37 1.18 1.16
CA ASP A 63 -12.90 1.83 -0.04
C ASP A 63 -12.70 3.35 0.02
N ALA A 64 -12.86 3.96 1.18
CA ALA A 64 -12.64 5.38 1.37
C ALA A 64 -11.19 5.76 1.07
N HIS A 65 -10.23 4.90 1.46
CA HIS A 65 -8.80 5.10 1.17
C HIS A 65 -8.56 5.31 -0.32
N LYS A 66 -9.23 4.55 -1.18
CA LYS A 66 -9.05 4.59 -2.64
C LYS A 66 -9.56 5.88 -3.27
N LYS A 67 -10.26 6.72 -2.53
CA LYS A 67 -10.80 7.99 -3.00
C LYS A 67 -9.97 9.19 -2.51
N THR A 68 -8.93 8.93 -1.72
CA THR A 68 -8.10 9.99 -1.14
C THR A 68 -7.13 10.56 -2.18
N PRO A 69 -6.75 11.86 -2.03
CA PRO A 69 -5.75 12.46 -2.93
C PRO A 69 -4.41 11.73 -2.90
N HIS A 70 -3.95 11.28 -1.74
CA HIS A 70 -2.67 10.59 -1.63
C HIS A 70 -2.68 9.22 -2.32
N TYR A 71 -3.80 8.51 -2.29
CA TYR A 71 -3.92 7.24 -3.01
C TYR A 71 -3.93 7.48 -4.52
N LEU A 72 -4.78 8.40 -4.99
CA LEU A 72 -4.93 8.68 -6.42
C LEU A 72 -3.63 9.15 -7.04
N LYS A 73 -2.91 10.03 -6.35
CA LYS A 73 -1.59 10.49 -6.80
C LYS A 73 -0.59 9.35 -6.86
N CYS A 74 -0.57 8.50 -5.84
CA CYS A 74 0.32 7.35 -5.77
C CYS A 74 0.11 6.40 -6.95
N VAL A 75 -1.13 6.04 -7.23
CA VAL A 75 -1.47 5.12 -8.33
C VAL A 75 -1.07 5.73 -9.68
N GLU A 76 -1.32 7.02 -9.88
CA GLU A 76 -0.96 7.72 -11.11
C GLU A 76 0.55 7.67 -11.34
N GLU A 77 1.35 7.98 -10.33
CA GLU A 77 2.81 8.01 -10.46
C GLU A 77 3.42 6.61 -10.52
N LEU A 78 2.79 5.63 -9.87
CA LEU A 78 3.31 4.28 -9.75
C LEU A 78 3.47 3.58 -11.09
N GLU A 79 2.57 3.82 -12.04
CA GLU A 79 2.54 3.12 -13.32
C GLU A 79 3.88 3.18 -14.06
N SER A 80 4.57 4.31 -14.01
CA SER A 80 5.87 4.48 -14.69
C SER A 80 7.04 3.90 -13.89
N LEU A 81 6.82 3.49 -12.65
CA LEU A 81 7.88 3.03 -11.74
C LEU A 81 7.98 1.52 -11.61
N ILE A 82 6.93 0.80 -12.02
CA ILE A 82 6.86 -0.65 -11.83
C ILE A 82 7.27 -1.41 -13.09
N SER A 83 7.90 -2.57 -12.89
CA SER A 83 8.34 -3.44 -13.99
C SER A 83 7.28 -4.42 -14.44
N GLU A 84 6.24 -4.61 -13.63
CA GLU A 84 5.10 -5.49 -13.94
C GLU A 84 3.88 -5.03 -13.14
N PRO A 85 2.66 -5.45 -13.52
CA PRO A 85 1.45 -5.08 -12.78
C PRO A 85 1.50 -5.53 -11.33
N ARG A 86 0.91 -4.72 -10.44
CA ARG A 86 0.79 -5.05 -9.03
C ARG A 86 -0.04 -6.32 -8.83
N LYS A 87 0.32 -7.10 -7.81
CA LYS A 87 -0.43 -8.30 -7.42
C LYS A 87 -1.07 -8.03 -6.08
N LYS A 88 -2.39 -8.03 -6.04
CA LYS A 88 -3.15 -7.69 -4.85
C LYS A 88 -3.91 -8.91 -4.33
N THR A 89 -3.80 -9.15 -3.03
CA THR A 89 -4.56 -10.19 -2.33
C THR A 89 -5.29 -9.55 -1.17
N SER A 90 -6.59 -9.81 -1.05
CA SER A 90 -7.41 -9.27 0.02
C SER A 90 -7.76 -10.36 1.03
N PHE A 91 -7.85 -9.97 2.30
CA PHE A 91 -8.09 -10.87 3.42
C PHE A 91 -9.14 -10.26 4.36
N ILE A 92 -9.83 -11.15 5.06
CA ILE A 92 -10.67 -10.74 6.18
C ILE A 92 -9.82 -10.99 7.43
N GLY A 93 -9.53 -9.95 8.19
CA GLY A 93 -8.75 -10.08 9.42
C GLY A 93 -9.59 -10.71 10.52
N VAL A 94 -9.10 -11.81 11.08
CA VAL A 94 -9.80 -12.56 12.12
C VAL A 94 -9.25 -12.19 13.49
N MET A 95 -7.93 -12.11 13.61
CA MET A 95 -7.22 -11.74 14.83
C MET A 95 -6.06 -10.82 14.47
N PRO A 96 -5.81 -9.71 15.19
CA PRO A 96 -6.56 -9.27 16.37
C PRO A 96 -7.97 -8.80 16.02
N GLU A 97 -8.88 -8.95 16.95
CA GLU A 97 -10.25 -8.50 16.77
C GLU A 97 -10.30 -6.97 16.83
N VAL A 98 -11.05 -6.37 15.90
CA VAL A 98 -11.29 -4.92 15.86
C VAL A 98 -12.56 -4.64 16.66
N LYS A 99 -12.45 -3.72 17.61
CA LYS A 99 -13.58 -3.34 18.48
C LYS A 99 -14.21 -2.04 18.01
#